data_78dc6d2dae6723a5231ad05a5bb71819
#
_entry.id   78dc6d2dae6723a5231ad05a5bb71819
#
_cell.length_a   1.000
_cell.length_b   1.000
_cell.length_c   1.000
_cell.angle_alpha   90.00
_cell.angle_beta   90.00
_cell.angle_gamma   90.00
#
_symmetry.space_group_name_H-M   'P 1'
#
loop_
_entity.id
_entity.type
_entity.pdbx_description
1 polymer ?
#
loop_
_entity_poly.entity_id
_entity_poly.type
_entity_poly.pdbx_seq_one_letter_code
_entity_poly.pdbx_strand_id
1 'polypeptide(L)'
;MAITSNYAGFEATNIMLQAQKEEDTLRLGLIAVVPNVGYKLNLRNLDVTLGVVDYTCGTTPATDAVNYEEKVLTLDKFKNEFEICKEDFRPTWSGESMGASAWNDQSPADMSAAIVASTSSKLAVWFENQIWNGAGTTGQMSGLITQFAADGDVIKAGNGITAIGAAIDKSNVSDAFDAATAAMPYSLRRKAVNFIVSPDVADAYSKLLISNGAANGLGGDANTGMVYGRYTIQTVNGLPDNSIVIFEKENITLGLGLANDADSIRVKDMDEVDFSGNVLYKSVFGGAVGYSYGSEIVWLLSTTV
;
A
#
# COMPACT_ATOMS: atom_id res chain seq x y z
N MET A 1 9.69 -27.17 -7.63
CA MET A 1 10.69 -26.17 -7.13
C MET A 1 11.82 -26.95 -6.51
N ALA A 2 13.07 -26.66 -6.81
CA ALA A 2 14.21 -27.41 -6.25
C ALA A 2 14.73 -26.66 -5.01
N ILE A 3 14.86 -27.38 -3.91
CA ILE A 3 15.51 -26.89 -2.69
C ILE A 3 16.97 -27.31 -2.75
N THR A 4 17.90 -26.35 -2.72
CA THR A 4 19.34 -26.63 -2.67
C THR A 4 19.83 -26.38 -1.25
N SER A 5 20.41 -27.39 -0.63
CA SER A 5 20.98 -27.33 0.69
C SER A 5 22.46 -27.75 0.66
N ASN A 6 23.30 -26.99 1.36
CA ASN A 6 24.71 -27.33 1.59
C ASN A 6 24.89 -27.61 3.08
N TYR A 7 24.51 -28.80 3.51
CA TYR A 7 24.67 -29.20 4.91
C TYR A 7 26.12 -29.56 5.18
N ALA A 8 26.84 -28.76 5.91
CA ALA A 8 28.18 -29.02 6.42
C ALA A 8 28.43 -28.32 7.75
N GLY A 9 28.07 -28.92 8.87
CA GLY A 9 28.43 -28.41 10.19
C GLY A 9 27.27 -28.27 11.18
N PHE A 10 27.45 -27.45 12.21
CA PHE A 10 26.43 -27.16 13.21
C PHE A 10 25.37 -26.24 12.66
N GLU A 11 24.14 -26.58 12.95
CA GLU A 11 22.95 -25.86 12.53
C GLU A 11 22.74 -24.57 13.32
N ALA A 12 22.35 -23.50 12.64
CA ALA A 12 21.83 -22.31 13.33
C ALA A 12 20.40 -22.60 13.83
N THR A 13 20.14 -22.29 15.08
CA THR A 13 18.85 -22.57 15.75
C THR A 13 17.65 -21.84 15.12
N ASN A 14 17.91 -20.79 14.33
CA ASN A 14 16.86 -19.95 13.73
C ASN A 14 17.03 -19.85 12.22
N ILE A 15 15.94 -20.02 11.49
CA ILE A 15 15.89 -19.74 10.06
C ILE A 15 15.89 -18.22 9.87
N MET A 16 16.91 -17.68 9.21
CA MET A 16 16.97 -16.26 8.87
C MET A 16 16.09 -15.98 7.66
N LEU A 17 15.06 -15.16 7.85
CA LEU A 17 14.23 -14.65 6.77
C LEU A 17 14.81 -13.32 6.26
N GLN A 18 14.73 -13.11 4.95
CA GLN A 18 15.14 -11.84 4.36
C GLN A 18 14.27 -10.71 4.90
N ALA A 19 14.88 -9.59 5.30
CA ALA A 19 14.14 -8.40 5.71
C ALA A 19 13.21 -7.93 4.58
N GLN A 20 11.96 -7.67 4.94
CA GLN A 20 10.90 -7.26 4.01
C GLN A 20 10.45 -5.85 4.36
N LYS A 21 9.93 -5.14 3.37
CA LYS A 21 9.23 -3.88 3.61
C LYS A 21 7.98 -4.18 4.44
N GLU A 22 7.68 -3.31 5.39
CA GLU A 22 6.47 -3.42 6.19
C GLU A 22 5.26 -2.87 5.42
N GLU A 23 4.07 -3.30 5.82
CA GLU A 23 2.80 -2.80 5.35
C GLU A 23 2.46 -1.49 6.08
N ASP A 24 2.98 -0.37 5.58
CA ASP A 24 2.91 0.92 6.27
C ASP A 24 1.53 1.58 6.17
N THR A 25 0.89 1.52 5.00
CA THR A 25 -0.37 2.22 4.73
C THR A 25 -1.49 1.80 5.66
N LEU A 26 -1.65 0.50 5.89
CA LEU A 26 -2.68 -0.04 6.78
C LEU A 26 -2.29 0.07 8.25
N ARG A 27 -1.03 -0.19 8.60
CA ARG A 27 -0.50 -0.06 9.96
C ARG A 27 -0.63 1.36 10.50
N LEU A 28 -0.32 2.36 9.70
CA LEU A 28 -0.47 3.78 10.06
C LEU A 28 -1.92 4.28 9.94
N GLY A 29 -2.83 3.47 9.39
CA GLY A 29 -4.23 3.80 9.23
C GLY A 29 -4.46 5.02 8.35
N LEU A 30 -3.69 5.18 7.28
CA LEU A 30 -3.72 6.34 6.37
C LEU A 30 -4.96 6.38 5.48
N ILE A 31 -5.57 5.24 5.22
CA ILE A 31 -6.74 5.06 4.37
C ILE A 31 -7.91 4.44 5.15
N ALA A 32 -9.14 4.66 4.67
CA ALA A 32 -10.32 4.03 5.24
C ALA A 32 -10.45 2.60 4.70
N VAL A 33 -10.66 1.63 5.58
CA VAL A 33 -10.81 0.22 5.20
C VAL A 33 -12.25 -0.21 5.40
N VAL A 34 -12.85 -0.77 4.34
CA VAL A 34 -14.19 -1.37 4.38
C VAL A 34 -14.05 -2.89 4.21
N PRO A 35 -14.18 -3.65 5.29
CA PRO A 35 -14.09 -5.11 5.24
C PRO A 35 -15.41 -5.74 4.75
N ASN A 36 -15.34 -7.02 4.37
CA ASN A 36 -16.48 -7.86 4.01
C ASN A 36 -17.26 -7.39 2.77
N VAL A 37 -16.55 -6.81 1.79
CA VAL A 37 -17.13 -6.44 0.52
C VAL A 37 -17.23 -7.67 -0.37
N GLY A 38 -18.45 -8.11 -0.71
CA GLY A 38 -18.66 -9.34 -1.49
C GLY A 38 -18.22 -9.23 -2.96
N TYR A 39 -18.54 -8.11 -3.63
CA TYR A 39 -18.26 -7.95 -5.07
C TYR A 39 -17.97 -6.50 -5.46
N LYS A 40 -18.82 -5.56 -5.06
CA LYS A 40 -18.72 -4.14 -5.42
C LYS A 40 -18.95 -3.26 -4.21
N LEU A 41 -18.23 -2.15 -4.15
CA LEU A 41 -18.40 -1.08 -3.20
C LEU A 41 -18.74 0.20 -3.95
N ASN A 42 -19.86 0.86 -3.62
CA ASN A 42 -20.22 2.13 -4.22
C ASN A 42 -19.78 3.28 -3.32
N LEU A 43 -18.89 4.10 -3.82
CA LEU A 43 -18.52 5.39 -3.24
C LEU A 43 -19.50 6.45 -3.76
N ARG A 44 -20.18 7.15 -2.85
CA ARG A 44 -21.23 8.12 -3.18
C ARG A 44 -20.71 9.52 -2.96
N ASN A 45 -20.75 10.33 -4.00
CA ASN A 45 -20.34 11.72 -3.98
C ASN A 45 -21.56 12.62 -4.14
N LEU A 46 -21.66 13.64 -3.31
CA LEU A 46 -22.70 14.65 -3.40
C LEU A 46 -22.02 16.01 -3.54
N ASP A 47 -22.26 16.68 -4.64
CA ASP A 47 -21.84 18.05 -4.87
C ASP A 47 -23.05 18.97 -5.03
N VAL A 48 -23.08 20.06 -4.30
CA VAL A 48 -24.16 21.04 -4.33
C VAL A 48 -23.62 22.38 -4.78
N THR A 49 -23.98 22.78 -5.97
CA THR A 49 -23.69 24.12 -6.48
C THR A 49 -24.80 25.07 -6.07
N LEU A 50 -24.47 26.11 -5.30
CA LEU A 50 -25.41 27.13 -4.87
C LEU A 50 -25.43 28.31 -5.86
N GLY A 51 -26.59 28.59 -6.41
CA GLY A 51 -26.84 29.77 -7.24
C GLY A 51 -27.50 30.90 -6.44
N VAL A 52 -26.75 31.54 -5.53
CA VAL A 52 -27.27 32.64 -4.72
C VAL A 52 -27.45 33.90 -5.59
N VAL A 53 -28.65 34.42 -5.67
CA VAL A 53 -28.99 35.64 -6.37
C VAL A 53 -29.67 36.63 -5.43
N ASP A 54 -29.70 37.92 -5.79
CA ASP A 54 -30.42 38.93 -5.04
C ASP A 54 -31.91 38.62 -4.95
N TYR A 55 -32.49 38.89 -3.78
CA TYR A 55 -33.91 38.65 -3.57
C TYR A 55 -34.74 39.65 -4.42
N THR A 56 -35.53 39.09 -5.33
CA THR A 56 -36.54 39.82 -6.11
C THR A 56 -37.89 39.18 -5.91
N CYS A 57 -38.96 39.99 -5.81
CA CYS A 57 -40.32 39.47 -5.75
C CYS A 57 -40.68 38.83 -7.12
N GLY A 58 -40.88 37.52 -7.13
CA GLY A 58 -41.22 36.75 -8.31
C GLY A 58 -40.63 35.33 -8.24
N THR A 59 -41.10 34.46 -9.15
CA THR A 59 -40.50 33.13 -9.33
C THR A 59 -39.23 33.24 -10.13
N THR A 60 -38.11 33.29 -9.45
CA THR A 60 -36.81 33.15 -10.13
C THR A 60 -36.47 31.66 -10.21
N PRO A 61 -36.12 31.10 -11.37
CA PRO A 61 -35.68 29.72 -11.47
C PRO A 61 -34.39 29.60 -10.63
N ALA A 62 -34.40 28.64 -9.72
CA ALA A 62 -33.17 28.31 -8.96
C ALA A 62 -32.11 27.83 -9.93
N THR A 63 -30.92 28.41 -9.83
CA THR A 63 -29.73 27.97 -10.56
C THR A 63 -28.93 26.95 -9.77
N ASP A 64 -29.49 26.51 -8.63
CA ASP A 64 -28.90 25.49 -7.79
C ASP A 64 -28.87 24.14 -8.52
N ALA A 65 -27.74 23.46 -8.43
CA ALA A 65 -27.60 22.11 -8.95
C ALA A 65 -27.12 21.18 -7.84
N VAL A 66 -27.76 20.03 -7.77
CA VAL A 66 -27.34 18.93 -6.89
C VAL A 66 -26.87 17.81 -7.80
N ASN A 67 -25.57 17.56 -7.78
CA ASN A 67 -24.96 16.48 -8.52
C ASN A 67 -24.72 15.32 -7.57
N TYR A 68 -25.33 14.19 -7.88
CA TYR A 68 -25.10 12.94 -7.16
C TYR A 68 -24.37 11.97 -8.08
N GLU A 69 -23.17 11.61 -7.69
CA GLU A 69 -22.33 10.70 -8.46
C GLU A 69 -22.01 9.46 -7.65
N GLU A 70 -21.94 8.33 -8.35
CA GLU A 70 -21.53 7.06 -7.76
C GLU A 70 -20.29 6.55 -8.48
N LYS A 71 -19.23 6.30 -7.70
CA LYS A 71 -18.02 5.64 -8.19
C LYS A 71 -18.00 4.20 -7.69
N VAL A 72 -18.03 3.26 -8.60
CA VAL A 72 -18.09 1.84 -8.27
C VAL A 72 -16.70 1.23 -8.20
N LEU A 73 -16.32 0.71 -7.05
CA LEU A 73 -15.13 -0.13 -6.87
C LEU A 73 -15.54 -1.59 -7.03
N THR A 74 -14.96 -2.27 -8.00
CA THR A 74 -15.14 -3.71 -8.20
C THR A 74 -13.96 -4.43 -7.57
N LEU A 75 -14.22 -5.40 -6.69
CA LEU A 75 -13.16 -6.18 -6.06
C LEU A 75 -12.61 -7.20 -7.04
N ASP A 76 -11.29 -7.18 -7.19
CA ASP A 76 -10.53 -8.21 -7.88
C ASP A 76 -10.15 -9.32 -6.91
N LYS A 77 -10.22 -10.57 -7.38
CA LYS A 77 -9.82 -11.75 -6.61
C LYS A 77 -8.48 -12.25 -7.06
N PHE A 78 -7.60 -12.46 -6.11
CA PHE A 78 -6.23 -12.92 -6.32
C PHE A 78 -6.03 -14.28 -5.67
N LYS A 79 -5.14 -15.07 -6.23
CA LYS A 79 -4.66 -16.30 -5.60
C LYS A 79 -3.15 -16.35 -5.65
N ASN A 80 -2.57 -16.83 -4.57
CA ASN A 80 -1.18 -17.27 -4.52
C ASN A 80 -1.20 -18.77 -4.26
N GLU A 81 -0.51 -19.54 -5.10
CA GLU A 81 -0.52 -21.00 -5.05
C GLU A 81 0.86 -21.52 -5.46
N PHE A 82 1.43 -22.36 -4.63
CA PHE A 82 2.68 -23.04 -4.93
C PHE A 82 2.73 -24.43 -4.28
N GLU A 83 3.52 -25.27 -4.82
CA GLU A 83 3.63 -26.67 -4.47
C GLU A 83 5.10 -27.01 -4.20
N ILE A 84 5.34 -27.79 -3.16
CA ILE A 84 6.67 -28.23 -2.75
C ILE A 84 6.64 -29.73 -2.54
N CYS A 85 7.62 -30.44 -3.10
CA CYS A 85 7.78 -31.86 -2.88
C CYS A 85 8.36 -32.13 -1.48
N LYS A 86 7.78 -33.03 -0.70
CA LYS A 86 8.28 -33.42 0.63
C LYS A 86 9.69 -34.01 0.56
N GLU A 87 10.01 -34.74 -0.49
CA GLU A 87 11.32 -35.35 -0.69
C GLU A 87 12.45 -34.33 -0.78
N ASP A 88 12.15 -33.09 -1.25
CA ASP A 88 13.12 -31.97 -1.31
C ASP A 88 13.63 -31.56 0.07
N PHE A 89 12.91 -31.87 1.14
CA PHE A 89 13.34 -31.58 2.52
C PHE A 89 14.25 -32.66 3.10
N ARG A 90 14.19 -33.88 2.58
CA ARG A 90 14.95 -35.01 3.11
C ARG A 90 16.48 -34.81 3.12
N PRO A 91 17.11 -34.22 2.09
CA PRO A 91 18.55 -33.96 2.10
C PRO A 91 18.93 -32.73 2.92
N THR A 92 17.97 -32.03 3.53
CA THR A 92 18.23 -30.89 4.40
C THR A 92 18.38 -31.35 5.85
N TRP A 93 18.86 -30.46 6.70
CA TRP A 93 18.92 -30.71 8.15
C TRP A 93 17.55 -31.02 8.78
N SER A 94 16.47 -30.49 8.20
CA SER A 94 15.10 -30.81 8.64
C SER A 94 14.67 -32.23 8.31
N GLY A 95 15.42 -32.94 7.47
CA GLY A 95 15.14 -34.31 7.10
C GLY A 95 15.21 -35.32 8.27
N GLU A 96 15.95 -34.99 9.34
CA GLU A 96 15.98 -35.82 10.56
C GLU A 96 14.59 -35.92 11.21
N SER A 97 13.79 -34.90 11.13
CA SER A 97 12.43 -34.86 11.69
C SER A 97 11.42 -35.69 10.87
N MET A 98 11.77 -36.07 9.62
CA MET A 98 10.92 -36.86 8.75
C MET A 98 11.00 -38.38 9.03
N GLY A 99 11.96 -38.80 9.84
CA GLY A 99 12.18 -40.21 10.19
C GLY A 99 12.86 -41.03 9.08
N ALA A 100 13.13 -42.31 9.38
CA ALA A 100 13.84 -43.23 8.50
C ALA A 100 12.94 -43.98 7.50
N SER A 101 11.62 -43.72 7.51
CA SER A 101 10.69 -44.38 6.59
C SER A 101 10.91 -43.91 5.15
N ALA A 102 10.70 -44.77 4.20
CA ALA A 102 10.67 -44.42 2.78
C ALA A 102 9.43 -43.58 2.42
N TRP A 103 8.40 -43.64 3.25
CA TRP A 103 7.19 -42.83 3.11
C TRP A 103 7.38 -41.48 3.81
N ASN A 104 7.12 -40.40 3.10
CA ASN A 104 7.20 -39.06 3.62
C ASN A 104 5.86 -38.62 4.24
N ASP A 105 5.47 -39.26 5.36
CA ASP A 105 4.14 -39.02 5.96
C ASP A 105 3.98 -37.62 6.53
N GLN A 106 5.08 -36.93 6.88
CA GLN A 106 5.04 -35.61 7.46
C GLN A 106 6.09 -34.68 6.85
N SER A 107 5.70 -33.45 6.56
CA SER A 107 6.66 -32.39 6.28
C SER A 107 7.20 -31.79 7.58
N PRO A 108 8.48 -31.36 7.63
CA PRO A 108 9.05 -30.73 8.83
C PRO A 108 8.22 -29.51 9.26
N ALA A 109 7.72 -29.54 10.51
CA ALA A 109 6.83 -28.48 11.02
C ALA A 109 7.49 -27.11 11.03
N ASP A 110 8.77 -27.03 11.42
CA ASP A 110 9.53 -25.78 11.48
C ASP A 110 9.71 -25.16 10.10
N MET A 111 9.97 -25.97 9.09
CA MET A 111 10.14 -25.50 7.72
C MET A 111 8.80 -25.04 7.13
N SER A 112 7.73 -25.79 7.38
CA SER A 112 6.38 -25.40 6.96
C SER A 112 5.95 -24.06 7.60
N ALA A 113 6.22 -23.88 8.89
CA ALA A 113 5.93 -22.64 9.61
C ALA A 113 6.74 -21.45 9.04
N ALA A 114 8.03 -21.65 8.75
CA ALA A 114 8.89 -20.63 8.15
C ALA A 114 8.44 -20.25 6.74
N ILE A 115 8.00 -21.22 5.94
CA ILE A 115 7.46 -20.98 4.58
C ILE A 115 6.18 -20.16 4.67
N VAL A 116 5.25 -20.52 5.57
CA VAL A 116 4.00 -19.79 5.78
C VAL A 116 4.29 -18.35 6.22
N ALA A 117 5.18 -18.15 7.21
CA ALA A 117 5.55 -16.81 7.70
C ALA A 117 6.20 -15.95 6.59
N SER A 118 7.12 -16.53 5.81
CA SER A 118 7.75 -15.84 4.68
C SER A 118 6.76 -15.48 3.59
N THR A 119 5.82 -16.37 3.31
CA THR A 119 4.78 -16.13 2.30
C THR A 119 3.82 -15.03 2.73
N SER A 120 3.37 -15.03 3.99
CA SER A 120 2.53 -13.99 4.55
C SER A 120 3.21 -12.62 4.49
N SER A 121 4.48 -12.53 4.91
CA SER A 121 5.26 -11.29 4.82
C SER A 121 5.41 -10.77 3.39
N LYS A 122 5.71 -11.65 2.43
CA LYS A 122 5.80 -11.26 1.01
C LYS A 122 4.46 -10.84 0.43
N LEU A 123 3.38 -11.45 0.88
CA LEU A 123 2.02 -11.10 0.47
C LEU A 123 1.63 -9.71 0.96
N ALA A 124 1.98 -9.36 2.21
CA ALA A 124 1.78 -8.03 2.76
C ALA A 124 2.52 -6.95 1.94
N VAL A 125 3.80 -7.19 1.61
CA VAL A 125 4.59 -6.30 0.75
C VAL A 125 3.98 -6.16 -0.65
N TRP A 126 3.52 -7.26 -1.23
CA TRP A 126 2.85 -7.24 -2.53
C TRP A 126 1.58 -6.41 -2.46
N PHE A 127 0.77 -6.57 -1.40
CA PHE A 127 -0.49 -5.86 -1.22
C PHE A 127 -0.28 -4.35 -1.06
N GLU A 128 0.70 -3.94 -0.25
CA GLU A 128 1.11 -2.54 -0.12
C GLU A 128 1.50 -1.93 -1.48
N ASN A 129 2.31 -2.66 -2.25
CA ASN A 129 2.69 -2.21 -3.60
C ASN A 129 1.48 -2.13 -4.55
N GLN A 130 0.50 -3.03 -4.44
CA GLN A 130 -0.71 -2.99 -5.26
C GLN A 130 -1.63 -1.80 -4.91
N ILE A 131 -1.73 -1.43 -3.63
CA ILE A 131 -2.49 -0.25 -3.21
C ILE A 131 -1.98 1.00 -3.93
N TRP A 132 -0.68 1.16 -4.04
CA TRP A 132 -0.08 2.35 -4.65
C TRP A 132 0.17 2.21 -6.15
N ASN A 133 0.87 1.17 -6.58
CA ASN A 133 1.45 1.06 -7.94
C ASN A 133 0.74 0.05 -8.83
N GLY A 134 -0.35 -0.56 -8.39
CA GLY A 134 -1.05 -1.55 -9.20
C GLY A 134 -1.45 -1.00 -10.57
N ALA A 135 -1.16 -1.72 -11.64
CA ALA A 135 -1.42 -1.27 -13.01
C ALA A 135 -2.86 -1.53 -13.49
N GLY A 136 -3.70 -2.21 -12.71
CA GLY A 136 -5.07 -2.56 -13.12
C GLY A 136 -5.14 -3.59 -14.24
N THR A 137 -4.08 -4.37 -14.43
CA THR A 137 -4.02 -5.46 -15.41
C THR A 137 -4.32 -6.81 -14.75
N THR A 138 -4.39 -7.87 -15.53
CA THR A 138 -4.65 -9.23 -15.02
C THR A 138 -3.68 -9.59 -13.89
N GLY A 139 -4.21 -9.92 -12.72
CA GLY A 139 -3.44 -10.25 -11.52
C GLY A 139 -2.94 -9.05 -10.72
N GLN A 140 -3.41 -7.85 -11.04
CA GLN A 140 -3.05 -6.61 -10.33
C GLN A 140 -4.28 -5.76 -10.08
N MET A 141 -4.33 -5.09 -8.91
CA MET A 141 -5.34 -4.07 -8.63
C MET A 141 -5.06 -2.80 -9.45
N SER A 142 -6.09 -1.97 -9.63
CA SER A 142 -5.88 -0.59 -10.07
C SER A 142 -5.39 0.24 -8.88
N GLY A 143 -4.09 0.49 -8.79
CA GLY A 143 -3.46 1.25 -7.72
C GLY A 143 -3.77 2.74 -7.76
N LEU A 144 -3.57 3.42 -6.63
CA LEU A 144 -3.88 4.84 -6.48
C LEU A 144 -3.10 5.72 -7.46
N ILE A 145 -1.81 5.48 -7.65
CA ILE A 145 -0.97 6.27 -8.57
C ILE A 145 -1.46 6.15 -10.02
N THR A 146 -1.83 4.94 -10.43
CA THR A 146 -2.41 4.71 -11.77
C THR A 146 -3.72 5.45 -11.96
N GLN A 147 -4.58 5.46 -10.92
CA GLN A 147 -5.83 6.21 -10.94
C GLN A 147 -5.59 7.71 -10.92
N PHE A 148 -4.67 8.23 -10.10
CA PHE A 148 -4.32 9.66 -10.05
C PHE A 148 -3.75 10.16 -11.38
N ALA A 149 -2.95 9.33 -12.06
CA ALA A 149 -2.41 9.68 -13.37
C ALA A 149 -3.52 9.83 -14.43
N ALA A 150 -4.54 8.98 -14.37
CA ALA A 150 -5.64 8.96 -15.34
C ALA A 150 -6.70 10.05 -15.06
N ASP A 151 -6.91 10.42 -13.79
CA ASP A 151 -7.95 11.37 -13.37
C ASP A 151 -7.51 12.83 -13.62
N GLY A 152 -8.35 13.61 -14.32
CA GLY A 152 -8.13 15.02 -14.59
C GLY A 152 -8.40 15.95 -13.41
N ASP A 153 -9.16 15.49 -12.42
CA ASP A 153 -9.53 16.32 -11.25
C ASP A 153 -8.46 16.29 -10.15
N VAL A 154 -7.59 15.29 -10.17
CA VAL A 154 -6.47 15.19 -9.22
C VAL A 154 -5.46 16.30 -9.47
N ILE A 155 -5.09 17.00 -8.38
CA ILE A 155 -4.09 18.08 -8.42
C ILE A 155 -2.71 17.44 -8.53
N LYS A 156 -2.08 17.58 -9.70
CA LYS A 156 -0.80 16.95 -10.04
C LYS A 156 0.07 17.86 -10.91
N ALA A 157 1.27 17.44 -11.23
CA ALA A 157 2.16 18.15 -12.15
C ALA A 157 1.45 18.42 -13.49
N GLY A 158 1.43 19.65 -13.92
CA GLY A 158 0.67 20.10 -15.10
C GLY A 158 -0.82 20.36 -14.85
N ASN A 159 -1.34 20.04 -13.67
CA ASN A 159 -2.69 20.37 -13.23
C ASN A 159 -2.65 20.88 -11.78
N GLY A 160 -2.39 22.17 -11.61
CA GLY A 160 -2.37 22.86 -10.31
C GLY A 160 -1.02 22.83 -9.57
N ILE A 161 -0.05 22.01 -9.97
CA ILE A 161 1.29 21.98 -9.40
C ILE A 161 2.35 22.26 -10.46
N THR A 162 3.34 23.09 -10.14
CA THR A 162 4.55 23.23 -10.95
C THR A 162 5.40 22.00 -10.79
N ALA A 163 5.71 21.32 -11.91
CA ALA A 163 6.56 20.14 -11.89
C ALA A 163 7.97 20.47 -11.38
N ILE A 164 8.49 19.65 -10.50
CA ILE A 164 9.89 19.70 -10.11
C ILE A 164 10.63 18.76 -11.07
N GLY A 165 11.39 19.36 -11.98
CA GLY A 165 12.08 18.63 -13.06
C GLY A 165 13.34 17.88 -12.64
N ALA A 166 13.57 17.64 -11.35
CA ALA A 166 14.72 16.92 -10.82
C ALA A 166 14.30 16.00 -9.68
N ALA A 167 15.10 14.97 -9.39
CA ALA A 167 14.91 14.14 -8.20
C ALA A 167 14.84 15.03 -6.95
N ILE A 168 14.00 14.65 -5.99
CA ILE A 168 13.89 15.39 -4.74
C ILE A 168 15.10 15.06 -3.87
N ASP A 169 15.90 16.05 -3.62
CA ASP A 169 17.10 15.99 -2.79
C ASP A 169 17.08 17.06 -1.69
N LYS A 170 18.15 17.12 -0.91
CA LYS A 170 18.32 18.10 0.16
C LYS A 170 18.14 19.56 -0.31
N SER A 171 18.45 19.88 -1.56
CA SER A 171 18.44 21.27 -2.06
C SER A 171 17.04 21.75 -2.46
N ASN A 172 16.15 20.85 -2.89
CA ASN A 172 14.84 21.17 -3.45
C ASN A 172 13.65 20.59 -2.67
N VAL A 173 13.88 19.77 -1.65
CA VAL A 173 12.80 19.15 -0.85
C VAL A 173 11.90 20.18 -0.18
N SER A 174 12.43 21.32 0.25
CA SER A 174 11.63 22.44 0.80
C SER A 174 10.68 23.00 -0.23
N ASP A 175 11.19 23.23 -1.45
CA ASP A 175 10.39 23.75 -2.57
C ASP A 175 9.30 22.76 -2.98
N ALA A 176 9.59 21.44 -2.88
CA ALA A 176 8.61 20.39 -3.13
C ALA A 176 7.46 20.43 -2.13
N PHE A 177 7.76 20.56 -0.83
CA PHE A 177 6.73 20.69 0.19
C PHE A 177 5.95 22.00 0.07
N ASP A 178 6.62 23.10 -0.25
CA ASP A 178 5.97 24.40 -0.47
C ASP A 178 5.03 24.34 -1.69
N ALA A 179 5.46 23.75 -2.79
CA ALA A 179 4.63 23.57 -3.98
C ALA A 179 3.40 22.69 -3.68
N ALA A 180 3.57 21.59 -2.97
CA ALA A 180 2.48 20.72 -2.57
C ALA A 180 1.50 21.43 -1.63
N THR A 181 2.01 22.23 -0.66
CA THR A 181 1.19 23.02 0.26
C THR A 181 0.44 24.14 -0.46
N ALA A 182 1.09 24.83 -1.40
CA ALA A 182 0.48 25.89 -2.19
C ALA A 182 -0.67 25.39 -3.07
N ALA A 183 -0.52 24.20 -3.64
CA ALA A 183 -1.53 23.56 -4.48
C ALA A 183 -2.75 23.02 -3.70
N MET A 184 -2.63 22.89 -2.39
CA MET A 184 -3.68 22.34 -1.54
C MET A 184 -4.93 23.26 -1.54
N PRO A 185 -6.15 22.74 -1.81
CA PRO A 185 -7.39 23.48 -1.67
C PRO A 185 -7.62 24.00 -0.24
N TYR A 186 -8.32 25.10 -0.08
CA TYR A 186 -8.63 25.63 1.25
C TYR A 186 -9.45 24.68 2.11
N SER A 187 -10.32 23.88 1.50
CA SER A 187 -11.09 22.83 2.18
C SER A 187 -10.16 21.83 2.86
N LEU A 188 -9.16 21.36 2.13
CA LEU A 188 -8.20 20.36 2.60
C LEU A 188 -7.25 20.95 3.65
N ARG A 189 -6.84 22.22 3.51
CA ARG A 189 -5.96 22.88 4.49
C ARG A 189 -6.54 23.00 5.89
N ARG A 190 -7.88 22.94 6.02
CA ARG A 190 -8.58 23.03 7.31
C ARG A 190 -8.74 21.68 7.99
N LYS A 191 -8.55 20.59 7.26
CA LYS A 191 -8.67 19.23 7.75
C LYS A 191 -7.35 18.75 8.36
N ALA A 192 -7.41 17.69 9.15
CA ALA A 192 -6.22 17.01 9.66
C ALA A 192 -5.67 16.09 8.57
N VAL A 193 -4.79 16.60 7.74
CA VAL A 193 -4.13 15.82 6.68
C VAL A 193 -2.67 15.56 7.00
N ASN A 194 -2.17 14.44 6.51
CA ASN A 194 -0.78 14.06 6.61
C ASN A 194 -0.11 14.17 5.23
N PHE A 195 1.17 14.50 5.23
CA PHE A 195 2.02 14.35 4.07
C PHE A 195 2.51 12.90 4.02
N ILE A 196 2.12 12.19 2.99
CA ILE A 196 2.55 10.82 2.75
C ILE A 196 3.66 10.88 1.72
N VAL A 197 4.85 10.45 2.10
CA VAL A 197 6.06 10.62 1.30
C VAL A 197 6.78 9.30 1.10
N SER A 198 7.50 9.19 -0.01
CA SER A 198 8.44 8.10 -0.22
C SER A 198 9.66 8.19 0.71
N PRO A 199 10.35 7.08 1.00
CA PRO A 199 11.48 7.06 1.92
C PRO A 199 12.63 8.00 1.53
N ASP A 200 12.90 8.14 0.24
CA ASP A 200 13.94 9.03 -0.31
C ASP A 200 13.65 10.51 -0.04
N VAL A 201 12.37 10.94 -0.14
CA VAL A 201 11.94 12.30 0.19
C VAL A 201 12.09 12.56 1.69
N ALA A 202 11.72 11.59 2.54
CA ALA A 202 11.90 11.69 3.97
C ALA A 202 13.38 11.82 4.36
N ASP A 203 14.25 11.04 3.72
CA ASP A 203 15.69 11.12 3.91
C ASP A 203 16.28 12.46 3.44
N ALA A 204 15.81 12.98 2.31
CA ALA A 204 16.21 14.29 1.80
C ALA A 204 15.83 15.40 2.80
N TYR A 205 14.62 15.34 3.35
CA TYR A 205 14.17 16.30 4.36
C TYR A 205 14.97 16.19 5.67
N SER A 206 15.26 14.99 6.14
CA SER A 206 16.14 14.79 7.31
C SER A 206 17.51 15.42 7.11
N LYS A 207 18.12 15.22 5.93
CA LYS A 207 19.42 15.81 5.59
C LYS A 207 19.37 17.33 5.54
N LEU A 208 18.25 17.92 5.09
CA LEU A 208 18.02 19.36 5.12
C LEU A 208 17.98 19.88 6.56
N LEU A 209 17.19 19.25 7.43
CA LEU A 209 17.07 19.61 8.85
C LEU A 209 18.42 19.57 9.56
N ILE A 210 19.19 18.51 9.38
CA ILE A 210 20.55 18.38 9.94
C ILE A 210 21.46 19.49 9.46
N SER A 211 21.41 19.85 8.18
CA SER A 211 22.26 20.93 7.63
C SER A 211 21.87 22.31 8.13
N ASN A 212 20.65 22.53 8.50
CA ASN A 212 20.14 23.79 9.04
C ASN A 212 20.36 23.92 10.57
N GLY A 213 21.14 22.99 11.17
CA GLY A 213 21.53 23.05 12.57
C GLY A 213 20.48 22.50 13.54
N ALA A 214 19.45 21.84 13.06
CA ALA A 214 18.59 21.00 13.91
C ALA A 214 19.44 19.80 14.34
N ALA A 215 20.17 19.96 15.45
CA ALA A 215 21.28 19.09 15.89
C ALA A 215 20.94 17.60 16.06
N ASN A 216 19.67 17.25 16.05
CA ASN A 216 19.19 15.86 16.07
C ASN A 216 18.19 15.58 14.95
N GLY A 217 18.14 16.39 13.91
CA GLY A 217 17.28 16.24 12.75
C GLY A 217 15.77 16.31 13.06
N LEU A 218 15.41 16.00 14.26
CA LEU A 218 14.08 16.01 14.81
C LEU A 218 14.17 16.52 16.23
N GLY A 219 13.46 17.53 16.56
CA GLY A 219 13.33 18.00 17.94
C GLY A 219 12.54 17.00 18.81
N GLY A 220 12.93 15.73 18.80
CA GLY A 220 12.24 14.72 19.57
C GLY A 220 12.59 13.32 19.09
N ASP A 221 12.23 12.32 19.87
CA ASP A 221 12.36 10.90 19.60
C ASP A 221 12.13 10.56 18.11
N ALA A 222 12.89 9.62 17.58
CA ALA A 222 12.67 9.02 16.25
C ALA A 222 11.22 8.51 16.06
N ASN A 223 10.45 8.46 17.12
CA ASN A 223 9.04 8.07 17.18
C ASN A 223 8.06 9.25 17.09
N THR A 224 8.54 10.50 17.20
CA THR A 224 7.70 11.69 17.04
C THR A 224 7.84 12.15 15.61
N GLY A 225 6.98 11.68 14.71
CA GLY A 225 7.04 11.85 13.27
C GLY A 225 7.58 13.19 12.77
N MET A 226 8.25 13.18 11.64
CA MET A 226 8.68 14.40 10.96
C MET A 226 7.50 15.34 10.73
N VAL A 227 7.71 16.64 10.88
CA VAL A 227 6.67 17.65 10.72
C VAL A 227 7.13 18.72 9.74
N TYR A 228 6.30 19.09 8.80
CA TYR A 228 6.48 20.26 7.95
C TYR A 228 5.39 21.29 8.24
N GLY A 229 5.78 22.41 8.85
CA GLY A 229 4.83 23.40 9.35
C GLY A 229 3.90 22.82 10.42
N ARG A 230 2.64 22.60 10.07
CA ARG A 230 1.62 22.01 10.94
C ARG A 230 1.23 20.58 10.55
N TYR A 231 1.80 20.05 9.47
CA TYR A 231 1.44 18.76 8.91
C TYR A 231 2.45 17.69 9.32
N THR A 232 1.97 16.54 9.69
CA THR A 232 2.83 15.40 10.00
C THR A 232 3.23 14.69 8.72
N ILE A 233 4.50 14.36 8.59
CA ILE A 233 5.04 13.59 7.48
C ILE A 233 5.01 12.11 7.87
N GLN A 234 4.39 11.29 7.03
CA GLN A 234 4.34 9.84 7.17
C GLN A 234 5.08 9.21 6.00
N THR A 235 6.03 8.34 6.32
CA THR A 235 6.81 7.63 5.29
C THR A 235 6.13 6.31 4.95
N VAL A 236 5.94 6.04 3.67
CA VAL A 236 5.31 4.82 3.17
C VAL A 236 6.21 4.16 2.12
N ASN A 237 6.54 2.90 2.36
CA ASN A 237 7.43 2.12 1.50
C ASN A 237 6.80 1.72 0.15
N GLY A 238 5.47 1.77 0.03
CA GLY A 238 4.74 1.43 -1.19
C GLY A 238 4.75 2.52 -2.26
N LEU A 239 5.08 3.77 -1.90
CA LEU A 239 5.11 4.89 -2.85
C LEU A 239 6.29 4.80 -3.84
N PRO A 240 6.11 5.27 -5.08
CA PRO A 240 7.23 5.47 -6.00
C PRO A 240 8.22 6.50 -5.45
N ASP A 241 9.47 6.36 -5.81
CA ASP A 241 10.53 7.31 -5.43
C ASP A 241 10.17 8.74 -5.87
N ASN A 242 10.63 9.74 -5.11
CA ASN A 242 10.38 11.16 -5.35
C ASN A 242 8.89 11.55 -5.38
N SER A 243 8.06 10.92 -4.56
CA SER A 243 6.62 11.10 -4.53
C SER A 243 6.16 11.68 -3.20
N ILE A 244 5.25 12.66 -3.29
CA ILE A 244 4.53 13.26 -2.16
C ILE A 244 3.04 13.19 -2.47
N VAL A 245 2.25 12.64 -1.57
CA VAL A 245 0.80 12.55 -1.69
C VAL A 245 0.14 13.17 -0.46
N ILE A 246 -0.89 13.96 -0.67
CA ILE A 246 -1.66 14.59 0.40
C ILE A 246 -3.13 14.35 0.15
N PHE A 247 -3.81 13.76 1.11
CA PHE A 247 -5.24 13.54 1.07
C PHE A 247 -5.82 13.40 2.47
N GLU A 248 -7.12 13.47 2.58
CA GLU A 248 -7.85 13.11 3.80
C GLU A 248 -8.08 11.61 3.85
N LYS A 249 -7.87 11.01 5.02
CA LYS A 249 -8.04 9.56 5.25
C LYS A 249 -9.35 9.00 4.70
N GLU A 250 -10.46 9.71 4.94
CA GLU A 250 -11.80 9.26 4.57
C GLU A 250 -12.08 9.34 3.07
N ASN A 251 -11.26 10.11 2.33
CA ASN A 251 -11.41 10.24 0.88
C ASN A 251 -10.94 8.99 0.13
N ILE A 252 -9.98 8.25 0.70
CA ILE A 252 -9.47 7.02 0.09
C ILE A 252 -10.03 5.81 0.81
N THR A 253 -10.60 4.90 0.05
CA THR A 253 -11.24 3.69 0.57
C THR A 253 -10.61 2.45 -0.04
N LEU A 254 -10.19 1.54 0.84
CA LEU A 254 -9.78 0.19 0.49
C LEU A 254 -10.93 -0.77 0.82
N GLY A 255 -11.50 -1.38 -0.20
CA GLY A 255 -12.45 -2.47 -0.06
C GLY A 255 -11.69 -3.80 0.04
N LEU A 256 -11.90 -4.53 1.12
CA LEU A 256 -11.38 -5.87 1.30
C LEU A 256 -12.51 -6.89 1.21
N GLY A 257 -12.21 -8.09 0.72
CA GLY A 257 -13.08 -9.24 0.80
C GLY A 257 -13.30 -9.63 2.27
N LEU A 258 -13.15 -10.90 2.61
CA LEU A 258 -13.12 -11.27 4.02
C LEU A 258 -11.77 -10.82 4.62
N ALA A 259 -11.80 -10.10 5.73
CA ALA A 259 -10.57 -9.53 6.33
C ALA A 259 -9.53 -10.61 6.68
N ASN A 260 -10.00 -11.82 7.02
CA ASN A 260 -9.13 -12.95 7.37
C ASN A 260 -8.65 -13.77 6.16
N ASP A 261 -9.14 -13.51 4.94
CA ASP A 261 -8.75 -14.30 3.77
C ASP A 261 -7.27 -14.07 3.39
N ALA A 262 -6.78 -12.84 3.58
CA ALA A 262 -5.38 -12.49 3.29
C ALA A 262 -4.39 -13.23 4.21
N ASP A 263 -4.77 -13.47 5.47
CA ASP A 263 -3.94 -14.17 6.45
C ASP A 263 -4.12 -15.70 6.41
N SER A 264 -5.17 -16.19 5.75
CA SER A 264 -5.46 -17.61 5.71
C SER A 264 -4.70 -18.32 4.58
N ILE A 265 -3.51 -18.84 4.91
CA ILE A 265 -2.80 -19.75 4.01
C ILE A 265 -3.27 -21.18 4.32
N ARG A 266 -3.92 -21.78 3.34
CA ARG A 266 -4.32 -23.19 3.43
C ARG A 266 -3.19 -24.07 2.97
N VAL A 267 -2.80 -25.00 3.83
CA VAL A 267 -1.79 -26.03 3.54
C VAL A 267 -2.52 -27.35 3.40
N LYS A 268 -2.31 -28.04 2.30
CA LYS A 268 -2.90 -29.35 2.06
C LYS A 268 -1.83 -30.32 1.59
N ASP A 269 -1.79 -31.46 2.25
CA ASP A 269 -1.02 -32.60 1.81
C ASP A 269 -1.74 -33.24 0.61
N MET A 270 -1.05 -33.32 -0.52
CA MET A 270 -1.60 -33.92 -1.74
C MET A 270 -1.40 -35.41 -1.79
N ASP A 271 -0.56 -35.99 -0.93
CA ASP A 271 -0.33 -37.41 -0.88
C ASP A 271 -1.62 -38.19 -0.57
N GLU A 272 -2.49 -37.63 0.27
CA GLU A 272 -3.81 -38.19 0.56
C GLU A 272 -4.81 -38.12 -0.61
N VAL A 273 -4.49 -37.32 -1.66
CA VAL A 273 -5.43 -37.02 -2.75
C VAL A 273 -5.01 -37.66 -4.06
N ASP A 274 -3.74 -37.53 -4.43
CA ASP A 274 -3.19 -37.95 -5.72
C ASP A 274 -1.89 -38.75 -5.62
N PHE A 275 -1.44 -39.07 -4.39
CA PHE A 275 -0.21 -39.79 -4.12
C PHE A 275 1.06 -39.14 -4.70
N SER A 276 1.04 -37.82 -4.88
CA SER A 276 2.16 -37.06 -5.47
C SER A 276 3.31 -36.81 -4.49
N GLY A 277 3.08 -36.98 -3.18
CA GLY A 277 4.04 -36.62 -2.15
C GLY A 277 4.33 -35.13 -2.01
N ASN A 278 3.44 -34.29 -2.57
CA ASN A 278 3.57 -32.85 -2.58
C ASN A 278 2.72 -32.18 -1.49
N VAL A 279 3.15 -31.02 -1.04
CA VAL A 279 2.37 -30.13 -0.15
C VAL A 279 1.99 -28.88 -0.91
N LEU A 280 0.69 -28.62 -1.02
CA LEU A 280 0.12 -27.44 -1.67
C LEU A 280 -0.13 -26.35 -0.65
N TYR A 281 0.41 -25.16 -0.92
CA TYR A 281 0.18 -23.93 -0.18
C TYR A 281 -0.69 -23.02 -1.05
N LYS A 282 -1.80 -22.52 -0.49
CA LYS A 282 -2.72 -21.68 -1.23
C LYS A 282 -3.31 -20.59 -0.34
N SER A 283 -3.28 -19.35 -0.82
CA SER A 283 -4.05 -18.23 -0.28
C SER A 283 -4.91 -17.61 -1.36
N VAL A 284 -6.10 -17.15 -0.99
CA VAL A 284 -7.04 -16.46 -1.88
C VAL A 284 -7.57 -15.25 -1.14
N PHE A 285 -7.49 -14.09 -1.74
CA PHE A 285 -7.93 -12.84 -1.15
C PHE A 285 -8.51 -11.92 -2.21
N GLY A 286 -9.23 -10.90 -1.79
CA GLY A 286 -9.82 -9.91 -2.69
C GLY A 286 -9.60 -8.50 -2.18
N GLY A 287 -9.34 -7.56 -3.08
CA GLY A 287 -9.16 -6.17 -2.75
C GLY A 287 -9.43 -5.24 -3.92
N ALA A 288 -9.78 -4.00 -3.59
CA ALA A 288 -9.85 -2.89 -4.53
C ALA A 288 -9.63 -1.59 -3.76
N VAL A 289 -8.92 -0.64 -4.35
CA VAL A 289 -8.69 0.68 -3.77
C VAL A 289 -9.25 1.75 -4.68
N GLY A 290 -9.76 2.83 -4.10
CA GLY A 290 -10.25 3.98 -4.83
C GLY A 290 -10.48 5.17 -3.93
N TYR A 291 -10.92 6.28 -4.51
CA TYR A 291 -11.19 7.53 -3.80
C TYR A 291 -12.49 8.15 -4.28
N SER A 292 -13.06 9.02 -3.44
CA SER A 292 -14.30 9.72 -3.73
C SER A 292 -14.04 10.99 -4.54
N TYR A 293 -13.28 11.94 -4.00
CA TYR A 293 -13.06 13.26 -4.61
C TYR A 293 -11.61 13.41 -5.09
N GLY A 294 -11.39 13.49 -6.41
CA GLY A 294 -10.08 13.73 -7.02
C GLY A 294 -9.56 15.14 -6.71
N SER A 295 -10.44 16.13 -6.67
CA SER A 295 -10.10 17.54 -6.38
C SER A 295 -9.54 17.78 -4.96
N GLU A 296 -9.71 16.83 -4.04
CA GLU A 296 -9.13 16.88 -2.68
C GLU A 296 -7.87 16.01 -2.54
N ILE A 297 -7.25 15.62 -3.64
CA ILE A 297 -6.01 14.85 -3.67
C ILE A 297 -4.93 15.71 -4.33
N VAL A 298 -3.79 15.82 -3.64
CA VAL A 298 -2.59 16.47 -4.18
C VAL A 298 -1.52 15.42 -4.34
N TRP A 299 -1.04 15.24 -5.55
CA TRP A 299 0.00 14.29 -5.88
C TRP A 299 1.14 14.97 -6.65
N LEU A 300 2.29 15.06 -6.02
CA LEU A 300 3.52 15.54 -6.61
C LEU A 300 4.42 14.33 -6.87
N LEU A 301 4.76 14.13 -8.12
CA LEU A 301 5.78 13.19 -8.56
C LEU A 301 6.84 13.99 -9.28
N SER A 302 8.06 13.93 -8.80
CA SER A 302 9.21 14.45 -9.53
C SER A 302 9.73 13.37 -10.47
N THR A 303 9.60 13.60 -11.77
CA THR A 303 10.18 12.74 -12.79
C THR A 303 11.55 13.25 -13.14
N THR A 304 12.59 12.50 -12.84
CA THR A 304 13.86 12.61 -13.57
C THR A 304 13.60 12.15 -15.00
N VAL A 305 13.65 13.07 -15.93
CA VAL A 305 13.73 12.75 -17.36
C VAL A 305 15.12 12.21 -17.64
#